data_0d7a7dd2946b26dd71ab25e8ebe969b2
#
_entry.id   0d7a7dd2946b26dd71ab25e8ebe969b2
#
_cell.length_a   1.000
_cell.length_b   1.000
_cell.length_c   1.000
_cell.angle_alpha   90.00
_cell.angle_beta   90.00
_cell.angle_gamma   90.00
#
_symmetry.space_group_name_H-M   'P 1'
#
loop_
_entity.id
_entity.type
_entity.pdbx_description
1 polymer ?
#
loop_
_entity_poly.entity_id
_entity_poly.type
_entity_poly.pdbx_seq_one_letter_code
_entity_poly.pdbx_strand_id
1 'polypeptide(L)'
;MRDKKTGLVDDLNDLKAFAEAMKPGELTVISGASGVGKTTLALRIAQELVGPDDVAETEASKRVLVFTPKHRSEFFVQKGLCRRRIYIDDFDRLDVTGIDCRTRAMRRMFGVNLLIVDSFQSLRENSGSAAPVSVDEAAQQLRDFGAELGIPVLLVSERPDAAFCAGECDLAAIGDLANAADVAICLRRNADTGRGSYCMSRKVERPIVV
;
A
#
# COMPACT_ATOMS: atom_id res chain seq x y z
N MET A 1 -6.33 -2.33 -23.28
CA MET A 1 -5.35 -3.41 -23.07
C MET A 1 -4.82 -3.25 -21.66
N ARG A 2 -4.86 -4.27 -20.81
CA ARG A 2 -4.42 -4.17 -19.39
C ARG A 2 -3.00 -4.72 -19.34
N ASP A 3 -2.07 -3.93 -18.80
CA ASP A 3 -0.73 -4.44 -18.52
C ASP A 3 -0.81 -5.36 -17.30
N LYS A 4 -0.57 -6.65 -17.52
CA LYS A 4 -0.48 -7.67 -16.47
C LYS A 4 0.97 -8.11 -16.35
N LYS A 5 1.52 -8.03 -15.14
CA LYS A 5 2.81 -8.63 -14.79
C LYS A 5 2.63 -9.69 -13.72
N THR A 6 3.25 -10.83 -13.90
CA THR A 6 3.34 -11.90 -12.90
C THR A 6 4.80 -12.16 -12.59
N GLY A 7 5.15 -12.34 -11.31
CA GLY A 7 6.52 -12.59 -10.89
C GLY A 7 6.60 -13.22 -9.50
N LEU A 8 7.80 -13.58 -9.10
CA LEU A 8 8.11 -13.98 -7.72
C LEU A 8 8.36 -12.72 -6.89
N VAL A 9 7.89 -12.71 -5.64
CA VAL A 9 8.05 -11.57 -4.70
C VAL A 9 9.52 -11.26 -4.39
N ASP A 10 10.42 -12.19 -4.69
CA ASP A 10 11.86 -12.08 -4.44
C ASP A 10 12.64 -11.33 -5.54
N ASP A 11 11.98 -10.85 -6.59
CA ASP A 11 12.64 -10.10 -7.67
C ASP A 11 12.78 -8.60 -7.28
N LEU A 12 13.84 -8.30 -6.51
CA LEU A 12 14.11 -6.97 -5.92
C LEU A 12 14.25 -5.86 -6.98
N ASN A 13 14.73 -6.17 -8.18
CA ASN A 13 14.86 -5.16 -9.24
C ASN A 13 13.49 -4.66 -9.72
N ASP A 14 12.50 -5.55 -9.78
CA ASP A 14 11.14 -5.16 -10.14
C ASP A 14 10.48 -4.29 -9.06
N LEU A 15 10.77 -4.53 -7.76
CA LEU A 15 10.18 -3.75 -6.65
C LEU A 15 10.72 -2.32 -6.62
N LYS A 16 12.01 -2.10 -6.86
CA LYS A 16 12.58 -0.76 -6.93
C LYS A 16 11.98 0.03 -8.07
N ALA A 17 11.97 -0.54 -9.27
CA ALA A 17 11.36 0.09 -10.45
C ALA A 17 9.87 0.39 -10.21
N PHE A 18 9.15 -0.51 -9.52
CA PHE A 18 7.76 -0.27 -9.15
C PHE A 18 7.60 0.90 -8.17
N ALA A 19 8.41 0.93 -7.10
CA ALA A 19 8.36 1.99 -6.08
C ALA A 19 8.65 3.38 -6.69
N GLU A 20 9.62 3.46 -7.61
CA GLU A 20 9.99 4.70 -8.30
C GLU A 20 8.94 5.15 -9.34
N ALA A 21 8.17 4.19 -9.91
CA ALA A 21 7.13 4.46 -10.91
C ALA A 21 5.77 4.82 -10.33
N MET A 22 5.59 4.76 -9.00
CA MET A 22 4.34 5.16 -8.35
C MET A 22 4.09 6.65 -8.54
N LYS A 23 2.91 7.00 -9.06
CA LYS A 23 2.57 8.38 -9.38
C LYS A 23 1.89 9.09 -8.21
N PRO A 24 2.09 10.41 -8.05
CA PRO A 24 1.29 11.21 -7.13
C PRO A 24 -0.22 11.00 -7.35
N GLY A 25 -0.96 10.77 -6.27
CA GLY A 25 -2.41 10.51 -6.31
C GLY A 25 -2.80 9.10 -6.77
N GLU A 26 -1.84 8.23 -7.11
CA GLU A 26 -2.12 6.84 -7.45
C GLU A 26 -2.46 6.02 -6.19
N LEU A 27 -3.56 5.27 -6.23
CA LEU A 27 -3.90 4.29 -5.20
C LEU A 27 -3.51 2.89 -5.66
N THR A 28 -2.51 2.32 -4.99
CA THR A 28 -2.11 0.92 -5.14
C THR A 28 -2.71 0.08 -4.03
N VAL A 29 -3.35 -1.04 -4.36
CA VAL A 29 -3.90 -2.01 -3.39
C VAL A 29 -3.11 -3.31 -3.43
N ILE A 30 -2.51 -3.69 -2.30
CA ILE A 30 -1.93 -5.03 -2.08
C ILE A 30 -2.97 -5.89 -1.40
N SER A 31 -3.42 -6.96 -2.05
CA SER A 31 -4.46 -7.85 -1.55
C SER A 31 -3.99 -9.31 -1.51
N GLY A 32 -4.56 -10.09 -0.59
CA GLY A 32 -4.26 -11.52 -0.42
C GLY A 32 -4.73 -12.04 0.92
N ALA A 33 -4.61 -13.35 1.13
CA ALA A 33 -4.98 -14.00 2.38
C ALA A 33 -4.14 -13.54 3.58
N SER A 34 -4.62 -13.83 4.78
CA SER A 34 -3.84 -13.60 6.00
C SER A 34 -2.52 -14.37 5.96
N GLY A 35 -1.44 -13.75 6.41
CA GLY A 35 -0.12 -14.37 6.49
C GLY A 35 0.61 -14.59 5.16
N VAL A 36 0.07 -14.14 4.02
CA VAL A 36 0.70 -14.33 2.69
C VAL A 36 1.91 -13.41 2.44
N GLY A 37 2.15 -12.42 3.30
CA GLY A 37 3.29 -11.51 3.20
C GLY A 37 2.98 -10.10 2.68
N LYS A 38 1.72 -9.66 2.71
CA LYS A 38 1.29 -8.32 2.25
C LYS A 38 2.06 -7.19 2.92
N THR A 39 2.07 -7.17 4.25
CA THR A 39 2.84 -6.21 5.07
C THR A 39 4.32 -6.22 4.71
N THR A 40 4.90 -7.41 4.56
CA THR A 40 6.31 -7.55 4.17
C THR A 40 6.58 -6.95 2.80
N LEU A 41 5.70 -7.18 1.81
CA LEU A 41 5.84 -6.59 0.48
C LEU A 41 5.71 -5.07 0.53
N ALA A 42 4.71 -4.54 1.24
CA ALA A 42 4.51 -3.10 1.38
C ALA A 42 5.74 -2.40 1.97
N LEU A 43 6.35 -3.00 3.01
CA LEU A 43 7.55 -2.45 3.64
C LEU A 43 8.82 -2.64 2.80
N ARG A 44 8.94 -3.71 2.01
CA ARG A 44 10.02 -3.83 1.02
C ARG A 44 9.93 -2.75 -0.04
N ILE A 45 8.74 -2.44 -0.55
CA ILE A 45 8.52 -1.30 -1.45
C ILE A 45 8.97 0.01 -0.80
N ALA A 46 8.62 0.22 0.49
CA ALA A 46 9.08 1.39 1.24
C ALA A 46 10.60 1.44 1.37
N GLN A 47 11.25 0.31 1.68
CA GLN A 47 12.71 0.22 1.81
C GLN A 47 13.42 0.52 0.49
N GLU A 48 12.90 0.00 -0.62
CA GLU A 48 13.45 0.30 -1.96
C GLU A 48 13.31 1.78 -2.30
N LEU A 49 12.18 2.41 -1.94
CA LEU A 49 11.96 3.83 -2.20
C LEU A 49 12.90 4.73 -1.39
N VAL A 50 13.13 4.42 -0.11
CA VAL A 50 13.99 5.25 0.75
C VAL A 50 15.48 4.94 0.56
N GLY A 51 15.81 3.74 0.09
CA GLY A 51 17.19 3.27 -0.05
C GLY A 51 17.87 2.98 1.29
N PRO A 52 19.19 2.70 1.27
CA PRO A 52 19.95 2.32 2.45
C PRO A 52 20.14 3.49 3.44
N ASP A 53 20.35 3.15 4.73
CA ASP A 53 20.47 4.13 5.82
C ASP A 53 21.86 4.79 5.94
N ASP A 54 22.87 4.26 5.27
CA ASP A 54 24.23 4.76 5.23
C ASP A 54 24.42 5.96 4.27
N VAL A 55 23.43 6.21 3.42
CA VAL A 55 23.42 7.38 2.54
C VAL A 55 23.03 8.64 3.34
N ALA A 56 23.81 9.70 3.19
CA ALA A 56 23.54 10.98 3.84
C ALA A 56 22.16 11.52 3.46
N GLU A 57 21.44 12.03 4.44
CA GLU A 57 20.11 12.59 4.24
C GLU A 57 20.20 13.97 3.57
N THR A 58 19.42 14.16 2.52
CA THR A 58 19.30 15.42 1.78
C THR A 58 17.83 15.83 1.70
N GLU A 59 17.57 17.05 1.24
CA GLU A 59 16.19 17.51 0.99
C GLU A 59 15.45 16.63 -0.05
N ALA A 60 16.19 16.04 -0.98
CA ALA A 60 15.66 15.12 -2.00
C ALA A 60 15.44 13.69 -1.47
N SER A 61 15.85 13.37 -0.23
CA SER A 61 15.70 12.05 0.34
C SER A 61 14.23 11.66 0.47
N LYS A 62 13.88 10.48 -0.03
CA LYS A 62 12.52 9.96 0.03
C LYS A 62 12.17 9.51 1.46
N ARG A 63 10.94 9.77 1.87
CA ARG A 63 10.39 9.40 3.19
C ARG A 63 9.04 8.72 3.05
N VAL A 64 8.80 7.71 3.85
CA VAL A 64 7.57 6.91 3.84
C VAL A 64 6.89 7.01 5.20
N LEU A 65 5.58 7.21 5.19
CA LEU A 65 4.74 7.15 6.39
C LEU A 65 3.87 5.90 6.32
N VAL A 66 3.91 5.10 7.38
CA VAL A 66 3.17 3.83 7.51
C VAL A 66 2.22 3.92 8.68
N PHE A 67 0.93 3.82 8.42
CA PHE A 67 -0.08 3.59 9.44
C PHE A 67 -0.37 2.11 9.57
N THR A 68 -0.20 1.57 10.79
CA THR A 68 -0.34 0.14 11.06
C THR A 68 -0.94 -0.14 12.44
N PRO A 69 -2.24 0.07 12.64
CA PRO A 69 -2.87 -0.18 13.94
C PRO A 69 -2.86 -1.66 14.36
N LYS A 70 -2.64 -2.57 13.42
CA LYS A 70 -2.60 -4.02 13.66
C LYS A 70 -1.25 -4.51 14.23
N HIS A 71 -0.15 -3.81 13.91
CA HIS A 71 1.19 -4.23 14.28
C HIS A 71 1.92 -3.14 15.07
N ARG A 72 2.50 -3.50 16.21
CA ARG A 72 3.36 -2.58 16.96
C ARG A 72 4.67 -2.33 16.22
N SER A 73 5.22 -1.14 16.39
CA SER A 73 6.48 -0.74 15.75
C SER A 73 7.64 -1.70 16.02
N GLU A 74 7.68 -2.33 17.21
CA GLU A 74 8.67 -3.34 17.57
C GLU A 74 8.67 -4.55 16.63
N PHE A 75 7.51 -4.93 16.09
CA PHE A 75 7.42 -6.02 15.11
C PHE A 75 8.27 -5.73 13.88
N PHE A 76 8.26 -4.49 13.39
CA PHE A 76 9.01 -4.09 12.19
C PHE A 76 10.50 -4.03 12.46
N VAL A 77 10.91 -3.60 13.65
CA VAL A 77 12.31 -3.62 14.10
C VAL A 77 12.84 -5.04 14.12
N GLN A 78 12.12 -5.96 14.77
CA GLN A 78 12.51 -7.38 14.88
C GLN A 78 12.61 -8.07 13.50
N LYS A 79 11.82 -7.64 12.51
CA LYS A 79 11.87 -8.17 11.15
C LYS A 79 12.92 -7.49 10.26
N GLY A 80 13.69 -6.54 10.77
CA GLY A 80 14.66 -5.79 9.98
C GLY A 80 14.03 -4.93 8.89
N LEU A 81 12.76 -4.54 9.07
CA LEU A 81 11.99 -3.79 8.09
C LEU A 81 12.03 -2.28 8.34
N CYS A 82 12.59 -1.84 9.46
CA CYS A 82 12.76 -0.41 9.75
C CYS A 82 13.93 0.19 8.98
N ARG A 83 13.74 1.46 8.58
CA ARG A 83 14.76 2.34 8.03
C ARG A 83 14.57 3.73 8.65
N ARG A 84 15.64 4.53 8.73
CA ARG A 84 15.60 5.89 9.32
C ARG A 84 14.55 6.79 8.70
N ARG A 85 14.20 6.57 7.42
CA ARG A 85 13.27 7.39 6.65
C ARG A 85 11.90 6.71 6.45
N ILE A 86 11.61 5.65 7.22
CA ILE A 86 10.29 5.01 7.30
C ILE A 86 9.72 5.32 8.69
N TYR A 87 8.70 6.18 8.72
CA TYR A 87 7.99 6.56 9.93
C TYR A 87 6.80 5.65 10.14
N ILE A 88 6.72 4.99 11.29
CA ILE A 88 5.65 4.05 11.62
C ILE A 88 4.76 4.69 12.67
N ASP A 89 3.48 4.82 12.35
CA ASP A 89 2.41 5.22 13.26
C ASP A 89 1.54 3.99 13.57
N ASP A 90 1.68 3.45 14.77
CA ASP A 90 0.99 2.24 15.24
C ASP A 90 -0.20 2.55 16.16
N PHE A 91 -0.76 3.76 16.04
CA PHE A 91 -1.92 4.17 16.80
C PHE A 91 -3.17 3.36 16.42
N ASP A 92 -3.82 2.75 17.41
CA ASP A 92 -4.84 1.71 17.23
C ASP A 92 -6.26 2.23 16.90
N ARG A 93 -6.48 3.55 16.89
CA ARG A 93 -7.78 4.17 16.60
C ARG A 93 -7.66 5.29 15.55
N LEU A 94 -7.33 4.90 14.33
CA LEU A 94 -7.29 5.84 13.21
C LEU A 94 -8.43 5.57 12.23
N ASP A 95 -9.15 6.62 11.88
CA ASP A 95 -10.02 6.71 10.71
C ASP A 95 -9.29 7.47 9.58
N VAL A 96 -9.95 7.61 8.43
CA VAL A 96 -9.37 8.31 7.27
C VAL A 96 -9.05 9.77 7.61
N THR A 97 -9.87 10.43 8.42
CA THR A 97 -9.64 11.82 8.86
C THR A 97 -8.40 11.94 9.73
N GLY A 98 -8.21 11.01 10.65
CA GLY A 98 -7.01 10.95 11.49
C GLY A 98 -5.73 10.72 10.69
N ILE A 99 -5.80 9.85 9.67
CA ILE A 99 -4.69 9.63 8.72
C ILE A 99 -4.38 10.92 7.97
N ASP A 100 -5.39 11.61 7.44
CA ASP A 100 -5.21 12.88 6.73
C ASP A 100 -4.51 13.92 7.61
N CYS A 101 -5.03 14.19 8.80
CA CYS A 101 -4.46 15.17 9.72
C CYS A 101 -2.98 14.88 10.05
N ARG A 102 -2.67 13.61 10.37
CA ARG A 102 -1.31 13.20 10.73
C ARG A 102 -0.36 13.23 9.54
N THR A 103 -0.81 12.81 8.37
CA THR A 103 0.02 12.85 7.15
C THR A 103 0.34 14.29 6.77
N ARG A 104 -0.62 15.23 6.87
CA ARG A 104 -0.37 16.66 6.62
C ARG A 104 0.65 17.23 7.59
N ALA A 105 0.57 16.88 8.88
CA ALA A 105 1.54 17.30 9.88
C ALA A 105 2.94 16.75 9.56
N MET A 106 3.07 15.46 9.33
CA MET A 106 4.34 14.79 9.00
C MET A 106 4.96 15.32 7.71
N ARG A 107 4.12 15.58 6.69
CA ARG A 107 4.59 16.14 5.43
C ARG A 107 5.16 17.55 5.58
N ARG A 108 4.55 18.40 6.41
CA ARG A 108 5.07 19.75 6.70
C ARG A 108 6.40 19.72 7.45
N MET A 109 6.58 18.77 8.35
CA MET A 109 7.76 18.68 9.20
C MET A 109 8.94 18.00 8.50
N PHE A 110 8.69 16.93 7.76
CA PHE A 110 9.74 16.03 7.26
C PHE A 110 9.63 15.73 5.77
N GLY A 111 8.52 16.08 5.14
CA GLY A 111 8.19 15.59 3.80
C GLY A 111 7.75 14.12 3.82
N VAL A 112 6.76 13.76 3.00
CA VAL A 112 6.29 12.37 2.80
C VAL A 112 6.18 12.13 1.30
N ASN A 113 6.73 11.03 0.81
CA ASN A 113 6.74 10.68 -0.60
C ASN A 113 5.89 9.44 -0.92
N LEU A 114 5.49 8.68 0.11
CA LEU A 114 4.60 7.53 0.00
C LEU A 114 3.86 7.37 1.33
N LEU A 115 2.55 7.17 1.24
CA LEU A 115 1.70 6.78 2.35
C LEU A 115 1.37 5.29 2.25
N ILE A 116 1.57 4.53 3.32
CA ILE A 116 1.16 3.13 3.44
C ILE A 116 0.12 3.00 4.54
N VAL A 117 -0.97 2.28 4.27
CA VAL A 117 -2.01 1.96 5.24
C VAL A 117 -2.14 0.44 5.35
N ASP A 118 -1.73 -0.12 6.49
CA ASP A 118 -1.74 -1.56 6.78
C ASP A 118 -2.44 -1.85 8.12
N SER A 119 -3.66 -2.32 8.12
CA SER A 119 -4.50 -2.76 7.00
C SER A 119 -5.76 -1.90 6.90
N PHE A 120 -6.36 -1.92 5.73
CA PHE A 120 -7.62 -1.24 5.46
C PHE A 120 -8.74 -1.66 6.41
N GLN A 121 -8.79 -2.96 6.78
CA GLN A 121 -9.79 -3.49 7.71
C GLN A 121 -9.74 -2.80 9.07
N SER A 122 -8.55 -2.45 9.54
CA SER A 122 -8.38 -1.76 10.84
C SER A 122 -8.97 -0.35 10.84
N LEU A 123 -9.04 0.33 9.70
CA LEU A 123 -9.69 1.64 9.59
C LEU A 123 -11.20 1.57 9.80
N ARG A 124 -11.83 0.49 9.32
CA ARG A 124 -13.28 0.29 9.43
C ARG A 124 -13.71 -0.06 10.85
N GLU A 125 -12.91 -0.86 11.55
CA GLU A 125 -13.19 -1.30 12.92
C GLU A 125 -13.10 -0.12 13.91
N ASN A 126 -12.28 0.87 13.59
CA ASN A 126 -11.99 2.01 14.45
C ASN A 126 -12.80 3.27 14.14
N SER A 127 -13.57 3.28 13.06
CA SER A 127 -14.48 4.40 12.77
C SER A 127 -15.58 4.44 13.83
N GLY A 128 -15.38 5.25 14.86
CA GLY A 128 -16.38 5.51 15.92
C GLY A 128 -17.62 6.27 15.43
N SER A 129 -17.83 6.35 14.14
CA SER A 129 -18.96 6.96 13.47
C SER A 129 -20.20 6.06 13.58
N ALA A 130 -21.34 6.66 13.86
CA ALA A 130 -22.62 5.97 13.94
C ALA A 130 -23.07 5.30 12.62
N ALA A 131 -22.42 5.62 11.51
CA ALA A 131 -22.60 4.96 10.22
C ALA A 131 -21.23 4.49 9.71
N PRO A 132 -21.04 3.18 9.43
CA PRO A 132 -19.80 2.69 8.87
C PRO A 132 -19.63 3.25 7.45
N VAL A 133 -18.54 3.96 7.21
CA VAL A 133 -18.13 4.39 5.86
C VAL A 133 -17.96 3.14 5.00
N SER A 134 -18.48 3.16 3.78
CA SER A 134 -18.31 2.02 2.87
C SER A 134 -16.83 1.82 2.50
N VAL A 135 -16.48 0.61 2.08
CA VAL A 135 -15.11 0.27 1.65
C VAL A 135 -14.65 1.17 0.50
N ASP A 136 -15.52 1.37 -0.47
CA ASP A 136 -15.26 2.17 -1.66
C ASP A 136 -15.07 3.65 -1.30
N GLU A 137 -15.93 4.20 -0.45
CA GLU A 137 -15.83 5.59 0.02
C GLU A 137 -14.53 5.86 0.79
N ALA A 138 -14.15 4.98 1.71
CA ALA A 138 -12.91 5.16 2.47
C ALA A 138 -11.66 5.07 1.55
N ALA A 139 -11.67 4.15 0.59
CA ALA A 139 -10.60 4.04 -0.39
C ALA A 139 -10.55 5.25 -1.32
N GLN A 140 -11.70 5.76 -1.75
CA GLN A 140 -11.78 6.96 -2.58
C GLN A 140 -11.27 8.20 -1.81
N GLN A 141 -11.64 8.37 -0.53
CA GLN A 141 -11.14 9.45 0.31
C GLN A 141 -9.61 9.39 0.46
N LEU A 142 -9.02 8.21 0.64
CA LEU A 142 -7.57 8.04 0.71
C LEU A 142 -6.89 8.39 -0.62
N ARG A 143 -7.50 8.04 -1.74
CA ARG A 143 -7.01 8.40 -3.07
C ARG A 143 -7.05 9.91 -3.31
N ASP A 144 -8.19 10.53 -3.04
CA ASP A 144 -8.39 11.98 -3.24
C ASP A 144 -7.43 12.79 -2.38
N PHE A 145 -7.26 12.39 -1.14
CA PHE A 145 -6.29 12.94 -0.22
C PHE A 145 -4.84 12.77 -0.72
N GLY A 146 -4.48 11.57 -1.22
CA GLY A 146 -3.17 11.35 -1.85
C GLY A 146 -2.93 12.26 -3.06
N ALA A 147 -3.96 12.45 -3.89
CA ALA A 147 -3.92 13.35 -5.04
C ALA A 147 -3.75 14.82 -4.61
N GLU A 148 -4.50 15.29 -3.62
CA GLU A 148 -4.38 16.63 -3.06
C GLU A 148 -2.96 16.90 -2.50
N LEU A 149 -2.40 15.93 -1.80
CA LEU A 149 -1.05 16.04 -1.27
C LEU A 149 0.04 15.76 -2.30
N GLY A 150 -0.30 15.28 -3.50
CA GLY A 150 0.69 14.92 -4.52
C GLY A 150 1.59 13.75 -4.09
N ILE A 151 1.04 12.76 -3.37
CA ILE A 151 1.73 11.56 -2.92
C ILE A 151 0.96 10.29 -3.35
N PRO A 152 1.66 9.20 -3.71
CA PRO A 152 1.03 7.91 -3.89
C PRO A 152 0.56 7.33 -2.56
N VAL A 153 -0.51 6.52 -2.62
CA VAL A 153 -1.05 5.77 -1.48
C VAL A 153 -0.99 4.27 -1.77
N LEU A 154 -0.45 3.51 -0.82
CA LEU A 154 -0.40 2.06 -0.87
C LEU A 154 -1.27 1.49 0.25
N LEU A 155 -2.30 0.76 -0.12
CA LEU A 155 -3.29 0.20 0.79
C LEU A 155 -3.14 -1.31 0.87
N VAL A 156 -2.98 -1.84 2.08
CA VAL A 156 -2.95 -3.28 2.32
C VAL A 156 -4.35 -3.77 2.71
N SER A 157 -4.87 -4.76 1.99
CA SER A 157 -6.20 -5.32 2.23
C SER A 157 -6.14 -6.84 2.36
N GLU A 158 -6.82 -7.37 3.38
CA GLU A 158 -6.96 -8.81 3.58
C GLU A 158 -8.18 -9.33 2.85
N ARG A 159 -8.01 -10.42 2.10
CA ARG A 159 -9.11 -11.15 1.46
C ARG A 159 -8.88 -12.65 1.53
N PRO A 160 -9.94 -13.46 1.68
CA PRO A 160 -9.83 -14.93 1.64
C PRO A 160 -9.26 -15.42 0.30
N ASP A 161 -8.50 -16.51 0.33
CA ASP A 161 -7.90 -17.12 -0.87
C ASP A 161 -8.91 -17.49 -1.95
N ALA A 162 -10.13 -17.87 -1.56
CA ALA A 162 -11.21 -18.19 -2.48
C ALA A 162 -11.64 -17.05 -3.41
N ALA A 163 -11.27 -15.80 -3.09
CA ALA A 163 -11.54 -14.64 -3.95
C ALA A 163 -10.60 -14.53 -5.16
N PHE A 164 -9.53 -15.32 -5.18
CA PHE A 164 -8.53 -15.30 -6.26
C PHE A 164 -8.74 -16.51 -7.18
N CYS A 165 -9.48 -16.34 -8.27
CA CYS A 165 -9.61 -17.38 -9.29
C CYS A 165 -8.26 -17.74 -9.90
N ALA A 166 -8.07 -19.01 -10.23
CA ALA A 166 -6.82 -19.53 -10.77
C ALA A 166 -6.42 -18.79 -12.07
N GLY A 167 -5.27 -18.12 -12.02
CA GLY A 167 -4.58 -17.58 -13.21
C GLY A 167 -4.85 -16.12 -13.57
N GLU A 168 -5.89 -15.45 -13.05
CA GLU A 168 -6.20 -14.08 -13.42
C GLU A 168 -6.09 -13.11 -12.24
N CYS A 169 -5.13 -12.19 -12.32
CA CYS A 169 -5.14 -10.98 -11.51
C CYS A 169 -5.89 -9.90 -12.30
N ASP A 170 -7.07 -9.59 -11.86
CA ASP A 170 -7.82 -8.44 -12.34
C ASP A 170 -8.06 -7.48 -11.17
N LEU A 171 -8.27 -6.20 -11.48
CA LEU A 171 -8.76 -5.23 -10.50
C LEU A 171 -10.02 -5.75 -9.79
N ALA A 172 -10.88 -6.49 -10.49
CA ALA A 172 -12.04 -7.15 -9.89
C ALA A 172 -11.69 -8.10 -8.73
N ALA A 173 -10.48 -8.66 -8.70
CA ALA A 173 -10.04 -9.54 -7.62
C ALA A 173 -9.89 -8.83 -6.27
N ILE A 174 -9.76 -7.51 -6.24
CA ILE A 174 -9.72 -6.71 -5.00
C ILE A 174 -11.12 -6.25 -4.55
N GLY A 175 -12.20 -6.66 -5.26
CA GLY A 175 -13.60 -6.42 -4.90
C GLY A 175 -13.95 -4.95 -4.81
N ASP A 176 -14.58 -4.53 -3.72
CA ASP A 176 -15.08 -3.16 -3.53
C ASP A 176 -14.00 -2.07 -3.63
N LEU A 177 -12.72 -2.44 -3.53
CA LEU A 177 -11.59 -1.51 -3.75
C LEU A 177 -11.28 -1.26 -5.22
N ALA A 178 -11.87 -2.04 -6.15
CA ALA A 178 -11.57 -1.99 -7.58
C ALA A 178 -11.88 -0.63 -8.22
N ASN A 179 -12.90 0.07 -7.72
CA ASN A 179 -13.30 1.37 -8.26
C ASN A 179 -12.26 2.45 -7.95
N ALA A 180 -11.80 2.50 -6.70
CA ALA A 180 -10.83 3.48 -6.24
C ALA A 180 -9.39 3.17 -6.69
N ALA A 181 -9.02 1.89 -6.81
CA ALA A 181 -7.65 1.47 -7.10
C ALA A 181 -7.23 1.75 -8.55
N ASP A 182 -6.01 2.25 -8.72
CA ASP A 182 -5.33 2.39 -10.02
C ASP A 182 -4.45 1.17 -10.31
N VAL A 183 -3.87 0.57 -9.26
CA VAL A 183 -3.04 -0.62 -9.35
C VAL A 183 -3.50 -1.65 -8.31
N ALA A 184 -3.62 -2.90 -8.72
CA ALA A 184 -3.84 -4.04 -7.83
C ALA A 184 -2.66 -4.99 -7.87
N ILE A 185 -2.16 -5.37 -6.70
CA ILE A 185 -1.15 -6.41 -6.50
C ILE A 185 -1.79 -7.52 -5.68
N CYS A 186 -2.02 -8.67 -6.30
CA CYS A 186 -2.60 -9.83 -5.64
C CYS A 186 -1.50 -10.79 -5.24
N LEU A 187 -1.35 -11.04 -3.94
CA LEU A 187 -0.39 -11.98 -3.39
C LEU A 187 -1.02 -13.35 -3.19
N ARG A 188 -0.28 -14.38 -3.57
CA ARG A 188 -0.63 -15.79 -3.36
C ARG A 188 0.56 -16.55 -2.78
N ARG A 189 0.27 -17.59 -2.03
CA ARG A 189 1.26 -18.58 -1.66
C ARG A 189 1.04 -19.82 -2.52
N ASN A 190 2.09 -20.27 -3.19
CA ASN A 190 2.04 -21.56 -3.90
C ASN A 190 1.97 -22.69 -2.86
N ALA A 191 0.94 -23.54 -2.95
CA ALA A 191 0.70 -24.60 -1.99
C ALA A 191 1.82 -25.66 -1.98
N ASP A 192 2.43 -25.93 -3.15
CA ASP A 192 3.44 -26.97 -3.30
C ASP A 192 4.82 -26.52 -2.87
N THR A 193 5.18 -25.26 -3.16
CA THR A 193 6.54 -24.74 -2.90
C THR A 193 6.62 -23.84 -1.66
N GLY A 194 5.49 -23.42 -1.11
CA GLY A 194 5.42 -22.44 -0.02
C GLY A 194 5.89 -21.04 -0.41
N ARG A 195 6.32 -20.82 -1.66
CA ARG A 195 6.82 -19.52 -2.13
C ARG A 195 5.67 -18.56 -2.42
N GLY A 196 5.89 -17.29 -2.08
CA GLY A 196 4.99 -16.21 -2.46
C GLY A 196 5.14 -15.86 -3.95
N SER A 197 4.03 -15.70 -4.63
CA SER A 197 3.97 -15.11 -5.97
C SER A 197 3.02 -13.92 -5.97
N TYR A 198 3.26 -12.98 -6.87
CA TYR A 198 2.37 -11.86 -7.07
C TYR A 198 1.88 -11.77 -8.51
N CYS A 199 0.73 -11.17 -8.66
CA CYS A 199 0.22 -10.73 -9.94
C CYS A 199 -0.17 -9.25 -9.80
N MET A 200 0.23 -8.43 -10.76
CA MET A 200 -0.06 -7.00 -10.77
C MET A 200 -0.93 -6.65 -11.98
N SER A 201 -1.93 -5.82 -11.74
CA SER A 201 -2.77 -5.23 -12.79
C SER A 201 -2.87 -3.73 -12.57
N ARG A 202 -2.75 -2.93 -13.63
CA ARG A 202 -2.88 -1.47 -13.62
C ARG A 202 -4.06 -1.04 -14.49
N LYS A 203 -4.85 -0.05 -14.06
CA LYS A 203 -5.81 0.64 -14.94
C LYS A 203 -5.01 1.36 -16.04
N VAL A 204 -5.38 1.10 -17.28
CA VAL A 204 -4.88 1.89 -18.39
C VAL A 204 -5.73 3.15 -18.46
N GLU A 205 -5.14 4.32 -18.33
CA GLU A 205 -5.81 5.58 -18.60
C GLU A 205 -6.36 5.54 -20.04
N ARG A 206 -7.67 5.68 -20.19
CA ARG A 206 -8.23 5.90 -21.54
C ARG A 206 -7.74 7.28 -21.97
N PRO A 207 -7.14 7.43 -23.18
CA PRO A 207 -6.86 8.76 -23.69
C PRO A 207 -8.18 9.53 -23.72
N ILE A 208 -8.17 10.72 -23.13
CA ILE A 208 -9.30 11.64 -23.24
C ILE A 208 -9.38 11.96 -24.73
N VAL A 209 -10.38 11.42 -25.41
CA VAL A 209 -10.72 11.84 -26.76
C VAL A 209 -11.37 13.22 -26.59
N VAL A 210 -10.59 14.26 -26.87
CA VAL A 210 -11.06 15.66 -26.96
C VAL A 210 -11.77 15.85 -28.27
#